data_1a82df6153d9e1f250de604737a84b7c
#
_entry.id   1a82df6153d9e1f250de604737a84b7c
#
_cell.length_a   1.000
_cell.length_b   1.000
_cell.length_c   1.000
_cell.angle_alpha   90.00
_cell.angle_beta   90.00
_cell.angle_gamma   90.00
#
_symmetry.space_group_name_H-M   'P 1'
#
loop_
_entity.id
_entity.type
_entity.pdbx_description
1 polymer ?
#
loop_
_entity_poly.entity_id
_entity_poly.type
_entity_poly.pdbx_seq_one_letter_code
_entity_poly.pdbx_strand_id
1 'polypeptide(L)'
;MALQSFSIDGARFRAGQWRARGDLAYLVPLSPAHTLTAGTLAKARAELGSQGFDEIVTAAVAPPERAAFLADGFEEREHLHLLKHDLSGLPPVRRWWNRRSRVTIERGTARDREAVLALDHRTFDEFWRLDEDGLTDALEATPISRLRVVRDPEIVGYAVAGRAGHQGFLQRLAVDPDRQGSGMGSALVHDALQWMRRRGASVGWVNTQEANSRALALYEHLGFRPADHHLTVLARAVR
;
A
#
# COMPACT_ATOMS: atom_id res chain seq x y z
N MET A 1 7.16 -2.22 15.86
CA MET A 1 7.61 -3.64 16.03
C MET A 1 7.32 -4.36 14.72
N ALA A 2 8.35 -4.96 14.10
CA ALA A 2 8.20 -5.63 12.80
C ALA A 2 7.12 -6.72 12.82
N LEU A 3 6.43 -6.92 11.68
CA LEU A 3 5.38 -7.93 11.55
C LEU A 3 5.97 -9.34 11.75
N GLN A 4 5.39 -10.11 12.65
CA GLN A 4 5.78 -11.49 12.95
C GLN A 4 4.81 -12.48 12.26
N SER A 5 5.35 -13.59 11.77
CA SER A 5 4.55 -14.67 11.16
C SER A 5 4.15 -15.69 12.22
N PHE A 6 2.90 -16.11 12.21
CA PHE A 6 2.37 -17.18 13.04
C PHE A 6 1.31 -18.00 12.29
N SER A 7 0.94 -19.15 12.84
CA SER A 7 -0.06 -20.05 12.21
C SER A 7 -1.07 -20.52 13.22
N ILE A 8 -2.34 -20.58 12.82
CA ILE A 8 -3.46 -21.08 13.61
C ILE A 8 -4.30 -22.00 12.73
N ASP A 9 -4.52 -23.23 13.18
CA ASP A 9 -5.31 -24.25 12.47
C ASP A 9 -4.94 -24.40 10.98
N GLY A 10 -3.62 -24.26 10.66
CA GLY A 10 -3.13 -24.35 9.29
C GLY A 10 -3.20 -23.03 8.49
N ALA A 11 -3.93 -22.03 8.94
CA ALA A 11 -3.90 -20.69 8.35
C ALA A 11 -2.69 -19.90 8.86
N ARG A 12 -2.01 -19.21 7.95
CA ARG A 12 -0.84 -18.38 8.24
C ARG A 12 -1.19 -16.91 8.21
N PHE A 13 -0.61 -16.18 9.16
CA PHE A 13 -0.78 -14.74 9.32
C PHE A 13 0.55 -14.06 9.53
N ARG A 14 0.59 -12.77 9.23
CA ARG A 14 1.58 -11.86 9.79
C ARG A 14 0.83 -10.84 10.63
N ALA A 15 1.34 -10.52 11.81
CA ALA A 15 0.78 -9.46 12.64
C ALA A 15 1.86 -8.74 13.43
N GLY A 16 1.54 -7.54 13.84
CA GLY A 16 2.37 -6.68 14.66
C GLY A 16 1.63 -5.39 14.95
N GLN A 17 2.30 -4.45 15.57
CA GLN A 17 1.75 -3.15 15.87
C GLN A 17 1.42 -2.38 14.58
N TRP A 18 0.23 -1.76 14.52
CA TRP A 18 -0.13 -0.85 13.45
C TRP A 18 0.57 0.48 13.64
N ARG A 19 1.68 0.69 12.90
CA ARG A 19 2.39 1.98 12.86
C ARG A 19 2.54 2.52 14.29
N ALA A 20 3.13 3.34 14.77
CA ALA A 20 3.38 3.77 16.15
C ALA A 20 2.21 3.64 17.19
N ARG A 21 1.11 2.91 16.88
CA ARG A 21 -0.05 2.70 17.76
C ARG A 21 0.06 1.38 18.52
N GLY A 22 0.53 1.44 19.76
CA GLY A 22 0.75 0.28 20.61
C GLY A 22 -0.49 -0.52 21.01
N ASP A 23 -1.66 0.09 20.90
CA ASP A 23 -2.97 -0.48 21.20
C ASP A 23 -3.61 -1.24 20.01
N LEU A 24 -3.12 -0.97 18.79
CA LEU A 24 -3.72 -1.45 17.54
C LEU A 24 -2.82 -2.48 16.84
N ALA A 25 -3.32 -3.70 16.66
CA ALA A 25 -2.66 -4.73 15.88
C ALA A 25 -2.99 -4.62 14.39
N TYR A 26 -2.00 -4.82 13.54
CA TYR A 26 -2.17 -5.03 12.11
C TYR A 26 -2.15 -6.52 11.79
N LEU A 27 -3.17 -7.04 11.13
CA LEU A 27 -3.31 -8.46 10.80
C LEU A 27 -3.36 -8.67 9.30
N VAL A 28 -2.41 -9.43 8.76
CA VAL A 28 -2.28 -9.74 7.34
C VAL A 28 -2.50 -11.24 7.14
N PRO A 29 -3.60 -11.69 6.51
CA PRO A 29 -3.73 -13.09 6.12
C PRO A 29 -2.75 -13.44 5.00
N LEU A 30 -2.05 -14.56 5.14
CA LEU A 30 -1.11 -15.09 4.14
C LEU A 30 -1.61 -16.36 3.47
N SER A 31 -2.63 -16.97 4.04
CA SER A 31 -3.25 -18.19 3.52
C SER A 31 -4.45 -17.88 2.62
N PRO A 32 -4.79 -18.77 1.70
CA PRO A 32 -5.97 -18.61 0.84
C PRO A 32 -7.26 -18.45 1.65
N ALA A 33 -8.22 -17.71 1.12
CA ALA A 33 -9.48 -17.38 1.78
C ALA A 33 -10.23 -18.59 2.36
N HIS A 34 -10.21 -19.75 1.68
CA HIS A 34 -10.90 -20.95 2.13
C HIS A 34 -10.34 -21.55 3.44
N THR A 35 -9.14 -21.14 3.87
CA THR A 35 -8.54 -21.55 5.15
C THR A 35 -8.88 -20.59 6.28
N LEU A 36 -9.42 -19.43 5.97
CA LEU A 36 -9.83 -18.43 6.95
C LEU A 36 -11.27 -18.73 7.41
N THR A 37 -11.42 -19.21 8.62
CA THR A 37 -12.73 -19.42 9.25
C THR A 37 -12.92 -18.44 10.41
N ALA A 38 -14.17 -18.20 10.81
CA ALA A 38 -14.45 -17.40 12.01
C ALA A 38 -13.74 -17.97 13.25
N GLY A 39 -13.69 -19.30 13.40
CA GLY A 39 -12.98 -19.96 14.51
C GLY A 39 -11.46 -19.69 14.47
N THR A 40 -10.84 -19.76 13.30
CA THR A 40 -9.40 -19.45 13.13
C THR A 40 -9.11 -17.99 13.46
N LEU A 41 -9.99 -17.07 13.00
CA LEU A 41 -9.86 -15.64 13.26
C LEU A 41 -10.09 -15.29 14.74
N ALA A 42 -11.06 -15.94 15.40
CA ALA A 42 -11.29 -15.78 16.84
C ALA A 42 -10.07 -16.18 17.67
N LYS A 43 -9.37 -17.26 17.28
CA LYS A 43 -8.11 -17.66 17.94
C LYS A 43 -6.97 -16.67 17.65
N ALA A 44 -6.87 -16.16 16.42
CA ALA A 44 -5.87 -15.13 16.07
C ALA A 44 -6.11 -13.85 16.88
N ARG A 45 -7.37 -13.45 17.06
CA ARG A 45 -7.75 -12.31 17.88
C ARG A 45 -7.40 -12.52 19.36
N ALA A 46 -7.69 -13.72 19.92
CA ALA A 46 -7.33 -14.04 21.29
C ALA A 46 -5.80 -14.01 21.52
N GLU A 47 -5.03 -14.50 20.54
CA GLU A 47 -3.56 -14.43 20.57
C GLU A 47 -3.07 -12.98 20.60
N LEU A 48 -3.57 -12.12 19.73
CA LEU A 48 -3.21 -10.70 19.72
C LEU A 48 -3.64 -9.96 20.98
N GLY A 49 -4.80 -10.32 21.55
CA GLY A 49 -5.23 -9.80 22.83
C GLY A 49 -4.29 -10.20 23.99
N SER A 50 -3.74 -11.42 23.97
CA SER A 50 -2.78 -11.86 24.97
C SER A 50 -1.44 -11.08 24.89
N GLN A 51 -1.15 -10.52 23.72
CA GLN A 51 0.00 -9.66 23.47
C GLN A 51 -0.22 -8.19 23.87
N GLY A 52 -1.42 -7.84 24.33
CA GLY A 52 -1.77 -6.52 24.87
C GLY A 52 -2.41 -5.57 23.86
N PHE A 53 -2.83 -6.05 22.69
CA PHE A 53 -3.58 -5.21 21.75
C PHE A 53 -5.06 -5.13 22.16
N ASP A 54 -5.67 -3.96 21.99
CA ASP A 54 -7.08 -3.69 22.27
C ASP A 54 -7.96 -3.78 21.01
N GLU A 55 -7.39 -3.47 19.84
CA GLU A 55 -8.08 -3.48 18.55
C GLU A 55 -7.19 -4.13 17.46
N ILE A 56 -7.84 -4.71 16.46
CA ILE A 56 -7.17 -5.28 15.28
C ILE A 56 -7.69 -4.56 14.04
N VAL A 57 -6.76 -4.15 13.16
CA VAL A 57 -7.04 -3.71 11.80
C VAL A 57 -6.44 -4.70 10.80
N THR A 58 -7.16 -5.01 9.74
CA THR A 58 -6.68 -5.94 8.70
C THR A 58 -5.86 -5.23 7.63
N ALA A 59 -5.07 -5.99 6.88
CA ALA A 59 -4.68 -5.57 5.54
C ALA A 59 -5.93 -5.33 4.67
N ALA A 60 -5.75 -4.62 3.56
CA ALA A 60 -6.79 -4.51 2.56
C ALA A 60 -7.04 -5.89 1.92
N VAL A 61 -8.18 -6.49 2.23
CA VAL A 61 -8.54 -7.85 1.81
C VAL A 61 -9.55 -7.85 0.67
N ALA A 62 -9.51 -8.90 -0.16
CA ALA A 62 -10.46 -9.10 -1.24
C ALA A 62 -11.78 -9.73 -0.72
N PRO A 63 -12.87 -9.74 -1.52
CA PRO A 63 -14.17 -10.24 -1.08
C PRO A 63 -14.18 -11.66 -0.47
N PRO A 64 -13.39 -12.63 -0.96
CA PRO A 64 -13.37 -13.97 -0.35
C PRO A 64 -12.84 -13.97 1.09
N GLU A 65 -11.77 -13.23 1.37
CA GLU A 65 -11.21 -13.10 2.73
C GLU A 65 -12.13 -12.27 3.61
N ARG A 66 -12.71 -11.18 3.08
CA ARG A 66 -13.63 -10.29 3.78
C ARG A 66 -14.79 -11.06 4.42
N ALA A 67 -15.36 -12.04 3.72
CA ALA A 67 -16.48 -12.82 4.23
C ALA A 67 -16.14 -13.56 5.55
N ALA A 68 -14.94 -14.12 5.67
CA ALA A 68 -14.49 -14.79 6.89
C ALA A 68 -14.33 -13.81 8.06
N PHE A 69 -13.78 -12.62 7.80
CA PHE A 69 -13.63 -11.58 8.83
C PHE A 69 -14.99 -11.08 9.32
N LEU A 70 -15.94 -10.82 8.42
CA LEU A 70 -17.30 -10.41 8.79
C LEU A 70 -18.00 -11.49 9.63
N ALA A 71 -17.82 -12.77 9.31
CA ALA A 71 -18.37 -13.88 10.08
C ALA A 71 -17.77 -13.99 11.50
N ASP A 72 -16.54 -13.54 11.73
CA ASP A 72 -15.97 -13.36 13.08
C ASP A 72 -16.37 -12.01 13.72
N GLY A 73 -17.20 -11.18 13.06
CA GLY A 73 -17.71 -9.92 13.62
C GLY A 73 -16.77 -8.74 13.48
N PHE A 74 -15.83 -8.79 12.53
CA PHE A 74 -15.13 -7.57 12.10
C PHE A 74 -16.08 -6.63 11.39
N GLU A 75 -15.85 -5.33 11.51
CA GLU A 75 -16.61 -4.28 10.84
C GLU A 75 -15.77 -3.64 9.73
N GLU A 76 -16.43 -3.19 8.67
CA GLU A 76 -15.78 -2.50 7.57
C GLU A 76 -15.37 -1.09 7.99
N ARG A 77 -14.09 -0.79 7.88
CA ARG A 77 -13.52 0.51 8.26
C ARG A 77 -13.26 1.40 7.05
N GLU A 78 -12.77 0.80 5.96
CA GLU A 78 -12.38 1.55 4.78
C GLU A 78 -12.58 0.70 3.52
N HIS A 79 -13.07 1.35 2.46
CA HIS A 79 -13.17 0.76 1.12
C HIS A 79 -12.12 1.36 0.21
N LEU A 80 -11.49 0.49 -0.58
CA LEU A 80 -10.43 0.90 -1.49
C LEU A 80 -10.78 0.49 -2.92
N HIS A 81 -10.67 1.42 -3.85
CA HIS A 81 -10.59 1.08 -5.26
C HIS A 81 -9.32 0.29 -5.51
N LEU A 82 -9.45 -0.86 -6.15
CA LEU A 82 -8.33 -1.59 -6.72
C LEU A 82 -8.29 -1.31 -8.21
N LEU A 83 -7.14 -0.85 -8.72
CA LEU A 83 -6.95 -0.52 -10.12
C LEU A 83 -5.79 -1.29 -10.71
N LYS A 84 -5.93 -1.65 -11.99
CA LYS A 84 -4.91 -2.36 -12.77
C LYS A 84 -4.50 -1.57 -14.01
N HIS A 85 -3.23 -1.67 -14.39
CA HIS A 85 -2.68 -1.12 -15.61
C HIS A 85 -2.04 -2.23 -16.43
N ASP A 86 -2.42 -2.35 -17.71
CA ASP A 86 -1.72 -3.21 -18.66
C ASP A 86 -0.40 -2.55 -19.07
N LEU A 87 0.70 -3.14 -18.64
CA LEU A 87 2.04 -2.62 -18.91
C LEU A 87 2.54 -2.90 -20.33
N SER A 88 1.89 -3.78 -21.07
CA SER A 88 2.28 -4.13 -22.44
C SER A 88 2.13 -2.94 -23.40
N GLY A 89 1.05 -2.18 -23.22
CA GLY A 89 0.72 -0.98 -24.00
C GLY A 89 1.41 0.31 -23.57
N LEU A 90 2.33 0.25 -22.58
CA LEU A 90 2.94 1.46 -22.05
C LEU A 90 3.80 2.16 -23.10
N PRO A 91 3.53 3.42 -23.47
CA PRO A 91 4.33 4.11 -24.46
C PRO A 91 5.76 4.37 -23.98
N PRO A 92 6.73 4.51 -24.91
CA PRO A 92 8.08 4.85 -24.56
C PRO A 92 8.19 6.17 -23.80
N VAL A 93 9.13 6.27 -22.86
CA VAL A 93 9.36 7.42 -21.95
C VAL A 93 9.37 8.79 -22.67
N ARG A 94 9.81 8.85 -23.92
CA ARG A 94 9.90 10.10 -24.69
C ARG A 94 8.56 10.81 -24.95
N ARG A 95 7.43 10.11 -24.88
CA ARG A 95 6.13 10.65 -25.32
C ARG A 95 5.34 11.33 -24.20
N TRP A 96 5.64 11.03 -22.93
CA TRP A 96 4.93 11.54 -21.76
C TRP A 96 5.62 12.71 -21.07
N TRP A 97 6.91 12.94 -21.38
CA TRP A 97 7.69 14.01 -20.78
C TRP A 97 7.33 15.33 -21.46
N ASN A 98 6.31 16.01 -20.95
CA ASN A 98 6.05 17.37 -21.39
C ASN A 98 7.18 18.27 -20.88
N ARG A 99 7.80 19.05 -21.77
CA ARG A 99 8.95 19.92 -21.50
C ARG A 99 8.75 20.94 -20.36
N ARG A 100 7.56 21.03 -19.78
CA ARG A 100 7.22 21.98 -18.72
C ARG A 100 7.53 21.50 -17.30
N SER A 101 7.59 20.21 -17.01
CA SER A 101 7.96 19.71 -15.69
C SER A 101 9.40 19.19 -15.70
N ARG A 102 10.35 20.02 -15.28
CA ARG A 102 11.74 19.61 -15.00
C ARG A 102 11.83 18.86 -13.67
N VAL A 103 11.00 17.83 -13.50
CA VAL A 103 11.02 17.01 -12.29
C VAL A 103 12.15 15.98 -12.42
N THR A 104 13.17 16.08 -11.61
CA THR A 104 14.20 15.05 -11.50
C THR A 104 13.78 14.02 -10.47
N ILE A 105 13.62 12.76 -10.90
CA ILE A 105 13.30 11.65 -10.02
C ILE A 105 14.58 10.88 -9.72
N GLU A 106 14.96 10.83 -8.45
CA GLU A 106 16.18 10.21 -7.97
C GLU A 106 15.91 8.86 -7.29
N ARG A 107 16.97 8.07 -7.12
CA ARG A 107 16.89 6.88 -6.28
C ARG A 107 16.89 7.30 -4.82
N GLY A 108 15.84 6.93 -4.08
CA GLY A 108 15.80 7.07 -2.64
C GLY A 108 16.75 6.07 -1.96
N THR A 109 17.35 6.49 -0.88
CA THR A 109 18.32 5.75 -0.08
C THR A 109 17.90 5.69 1.39
N ALA A 110 18.64 4.94 2.21
CA ALA A 110 18.40 4.91 3.66
C ALA A 110 18.49 6.31 4.31
N ARG A 111 19.32 7.21 3.78
CA ARG A 111 19.48 8.58 4.29
C ARG A 111 18.25 9.47 4.05
N ASP A 112 17.37 9.05 3.16
CA ASP A 112 16.19 9.80 2.77
C ASP A 112 14.96 9.44 3.60
N ARG A 113 15.04 8.39 4.41
CA ARG A 113 13.87 7.81 5.12
C ARG A 113 13.17 8.83 6.02
N GLU A 114 13.93 9.57 6.82
CA GLU A 114 13.39 10.59 7.71
C GLU A 114 12.61 11.67 6.93
N ALA A 115 13.18 12.19 5.85
CA ALA A 115 12.52 13.20 5.01
C ALA A 115 11.32 12.64 4.24
N VAL A 116 11.36 11.36 3.83
CA VAL A 116 10.24 10.63 3.24
C VAL A 116 9.09 10.50 4.24
N LEU A 117 9.38 10.11 5.49
CA LEU A 117 8.38 9.99 6.54
C LEU A 117 7.80 11.35 6.93
N ALA A 118 8.62 12.39 7.00
CA ALA A 118 8.14 13.76 7.24
C ALA A 118 7.18 14.22 6.15
N LEU A 119 7.44 13.91 4.87
CA LEU A 119 6.52 14.18 3.76
C LEU A 119 5.26 13.32 3.85
N ASP A 120 5.39 12.03 4.17
CA ASP A 120 4.25 11.13 4.36
C ASP A 120 3.28 11.69 5.41
N HIS A 121 3.80 12.13 6.55
CA HIS A 121 3.01 12.70 7.65
C HIS A 121 2.28 14.01 7.27
N ARG A 122 2.80 14.80 6.32
CA ARG A 122 2.09 15.96 5.80
C ARG A 122 1.03 15.63 4.77
N THR A 123 1.14 14.44 4.14
CA THR A 123 0.32 14.06 2.99
C THR A 123 -0.87 13.19 3.38
N PHE A 124 -0.73 12.37 4.43
CA PHE A 124 -1.75 11.40 4.84
C PHE A 124 -2.32 11.71 6.21
N ASP A 125 -3.57 11.29 6.40
CA ASP A 125 -4.22 11.33 7.71
C ASP A 125 -3.47 10.46 8.71
N GLU A 126 -3.59 10.79 9.99
CA GLU A 126 -2.86 10.16 11.09
C GLU A 126 -2.91 8.63 11.05
N PHE A 127 -4.08 8.06 10.80
CA PHE A 127 -4.26 6.61 10.71
C PHE A 127 -3.42 5.97 9.59
N TRP A 128 -3.23 6.68 8.47
CA TRP A 128 -2.53 6.16 7.29
C TRP A 128 -1.06 6.58 7.20
N ARG A 129 -0.55 7.40 8.12
CA ARG A 129 0.87 7.80 8.14
C ARG A 129 1.77 6.61 8.35
N LEU A 130 2.87 6.56 7.61
CA LEU A 130 3.91 5.55 7.83
C LEU A 130 4.83 5.97 8.97
N ASP A 131 5.24 5.00 9.76
CA ASP A 131 6.43 5.07 10.59
C ASP A 131 7.60 4.32 9.91
N GLU A 132 8.73 4.17 10.60
CA GLU A 132 9.90 3.47 10.07
C GLU A 132 9.60 2.01 9.73
N ASP A 133 8.85 1.31 10.57
CA ASP A 133 8.45 -0.07 10.33
C ASP A 133 7.50 -0.15 9.12
N GLY A 134 6.51 0.74 9.02
CA GLY A 134 5.59 0.81 7.90
C GLY A 134 6.26 1.13 6.56
N LEU A 135 7.28 1.99 6.55
CA LEU A 135 8.08 2.24 5.34
C LEU A 135 8.93 1.02 4.97
N THR A 136 9.45 0.32 5.97
CA THR A 136 10.18 -0.94 5.78
C THR A 136 9.26 -2.01 5.21
N ASP A 137 8.08 -2.21 5.80
CA ASP A 137 7.08 -3.14 5.31
C ASP A 137 6.67 -2.85 3.86
N ALA A 138 6.49 -1.57 3.50
CA ALA A 138 6.19 -1.18 2.13
C ALA A 138 7.34 -1.54 1.17
N LEU A 139 8.59 -1.40 1.59
CA LEU A 139 9.76 -1.77 0.80
C LEU A 139 9.97 -3.29 0.70
N GLU A 140 9.56 -4.05 1.70
CA GLU A 140 9.72 -5.49 1.79
C GLU A 140 8.47 -6.29 1.37
N ALA A 141 7.36 -5.60 1.04
CA ALA A 141 6.11 -6.24 0.64
C ALA A 141 6.24 -7.10 -0.63
N THR A 142 7.30 -6.89 -1.42
CA THR A 142 7.60 -7.65 -2.63
C THR A 142 9.09 -8.01 -2.70
N PRO A 143 9.45 -9.13 -3.36
CA PRO A 143 10.84 -9.58 -3.48
C PRO A 143 11.79 -8.56 -4.12
N ILE A 144 11.27 -7.68 -4.96
CA ILE A 144 12.03 -6.61 -5.61
C ILE A 144 11.25 -5.32 -5.45
N SER A 145 11.86 -4.33 -4.84
CA SER A 145 11.25 -3.02 -4.62
C SER A 145 12.22 -1.88 -4.87
N ARG A 146 11.71 -0.66 -4.90
CA ARG A 146 12.51 0.55 -4.94
C ARG A 146 11.79 1.74 -4.32
N LEU A 147 12.57 2.64 -3.74
CA LEU A 147 12.16 3.97 -3.34
C LEU A 147 12.64 4.98 -4.39
N ARG A 148 11.75 5.89 -4.78
CA ARG A 148 12.06 7.03 -5.64
C ARG A 148 11.64 8.32 -4.96
N VAL A 149 12.43 9.37 -5.13
CA VAL A 149 12.20 10.68 -4.53
C VAL A 149 12.31 11.79 -5.56
N VAL A 150 11.58 12.86 -5.33
CA VAL A 150 11.69 14.15 -6.05
C VAL A 150 12.16 15.19 -5.05
N ARG A 151 13.19 15.97 -5.42
CA ARG A 151 13.75 17.04 -4.58
C ARG A 151 13.56 18.42 -5.20
N ASP A 152 13.21 19.42 -4.35
CA ASP A 152 13.09 20.83 -4.75
C ASP A 152 12.96 21.77 -3.52
N PRO A 153 14.02 22.25 -2.84
CA PRO A 153 15.32 21.57 -2.61
C PRO A 153 15.22 20.33 -1.72
N GLU A 154 14.16 20.24 -0.89
CA GLU A 154 13.84 19.11 -0.03
C GLU A 154 13.07 18.02 -0.78
N ILE A 155 12.79 16.90 -0.12
CA ILE A 155 11.94 15.87 -0.69
C ILE A 155 10.49 16.37 -0.71
N VAL A 156 9.97 16.61 -1.92
CA VAL A 156 8.60 17.08 -2.19
C VAL A 156 7.71 16.02 -2.85
N GLY A 157 8.25 14.86 -3.11
CA GLY A 157 7.48 13.71 -3.62
C GLY A 157 8.26 12.42 -3.47
N TYR A 158 7.55 11.31 -3.28
CA TYR A 158 8.16 9.99 -3.30
C TYR A 158 7.19 8.92 -3.78
N ALA A 159 7.75 7.79 -4.21
CA ALA A 159 6.98 6.58 -4.53
C ALA A 159 7.75 5.33 -4.08
N VAL A 160 7.01 4.36 -3.53
CA VAL A 160 7.48 2.99 -3.32
C VAL A 160 6.81 2.11 -4.36
N ALA A 161 7.62 1.43 -5.15
CA ALA A 161 7.16 0.49 -6.17
C ALA A 161 7.78 -0.88 -5.93
N GLY A 162 6.99 -1.94 -6.14
CA GLY A 162 7.40 -3.30 -5.94
C GLY A 162 7.05 -4.22 -7.12
N ARG A 163 7.65 -5.41 -7.16
CA ARG A 163 7.38 -6.43 -8.17
C ARG A 163 7.48 -7.82 -7.58
N ALA A 164 6.47 -8.66 -7.86
CA ALA A 164 6.45 -10.09 -7.55
C ALA A 164 5.94 -10.88 -8.77
N GLY A 165 6.70 -11.83 -9.28
CA GLY A 165 6.36 -12.57 -10.49
C GLY A 165 6.13 -11.61 -11.68
N HIS A 166 4.97 -11.68 -12.31
CA HIS A 166 4.56 -10.82 -13.42
C HIS A 166 3.71 -9.61 -12.97
N GLN A 167 3.61 -9.38 -11.68
CA GLN A 167 2.81 -8.29 -11.10
C GLN A 167 3.71 -7.20 -10.53
N GLY A 168 3.39 -5.95 -10.86
CA GLY A 168 3.97 -4.76 -10.28
C GLY A 168 2.98 -4.09 -9.33
N PHE A 169 3.47 -3.39 -8.32
CA PHE A 169 2.65 -2.74 -7.30
C PHE A 169 3.18 -1.33 -7.02
N LEU A 170 2.31 -0.34 -7.11
CA LEU A 170 2.56 0.98 -6.56
C LEU A 170 2.05 0.97 -5.12
N GLN A 171 2.97 0.79 -4.18
CA GLN A 171 2.65 0.54 -2.77
C GLN A 171 2.44 1.83 -1.99
N ARG A 172 3.12 2.90 -2.37
CA ARG A 172 2.95 4.21 -1.76
C ARG A 172 3.30 5.30 -2.76
N LEU A 173 2.55 6.39 -2.73
CA LEU A 173 2.78 7.60 -3.52
C LEU A 173 2.41 8.80 -2.68
N ALA A 174 3.31 9.75 -2.52
CA ALA A 174 3.03 11.03 -1.90
C ALA A 174 3.65 12.17 -2.70
N VAL A 175 2.95 13.30 -2.76
CA VAL A 175 3.42 14.58 -3.25
C VAL A 175 3.01 15.63 -2.24
N ASP A 176 3.93 16.48 -1.88
CA ASP A 176 3.71 17.60 -0.95
C ASP A 176 2.42 18.35 -1.32
N PRO A 177 1.49 18.57 -0.38
CA PRO A 177 0.21 19.23 -0.64
C PRO A 177 0.35 20.54 -1.42
N ASP A 178 1.39 21.35 -1.13
CA ASP A 178 1.65 22.64 -1.78
C ASP A 178 2.22 22.50 -3.20
N ARG A 179 2.67 21.29 -3.58
CA ARG A 179 3.24 20.96 -4.89
C ARG A 179 2.34 20.05 -5.74
N GLN A 180 1.16 19.70 -5.22
CA GLN A 180 0.18 18.92 -5.98
C GLN A 180 -0.34 19.72 -7.19
N GLY A 181 -0.76 19.01 -8.24
CA GLY A 181 -1.18 19.64 -9.51
C GLY A 181 -0.02 20.02 -10.44
N SER A 182 1.25 19.91 -10.00
CA SER A 182 2.45 20.24 -10.80
C SER A 182 2.90 19.14 -11.77
N GLY A 183 2.23 17.98 -11.78
CA GLY A 183 2.60 16.81 -12.59
C GLY A 183 3.59 15.85 -11.93
N MET A 184 4.06 16.12 -10.71
CA MET A 184 5.01 15.25 -9.98
C MET A 184 4.45 13.87 -9.72
N GLY A 185 3.17 13.78 -9.30
CA GLY A 185 2.50 12.48 -9.09
C GLY A 185 2.46 11.65 -10.37
N SER A 186 2.09 12.27 -11.51
CA SER A 186 2.10 11.60 -12.82
C SER A 186 3.50 11.13 -13.21
N ALA A 187 4.53 11.92 -12.95
CA ALA A 187 5.91 11.56 -13.24
C ALA A 187 6.38 10.36 -12.40
N LEU A 188 6.09 10.35 -11.09
CA LEU A 188 6.42 9.25 -10.18
C LEU A 188 5.70 7.95 -10.54
N VAL A 189 4.40 8.01 -10.85
CA VAL A 189 3.62 6.84 -11.29
C VAL A 189 4.19 6.29 -12.60
N HIS A 190 4.44 7.16 -13.57
CA HIS A 190 5.00 6.74 -14.86
C HIS A 190 6.38 6.10 -14.71
N ASP A 191 7.27 6.67 -13.87
CA ASP A 191 8.57 6.08 -13.55
C ASP A 191 8.40 4.69 -12.90
N ALA A 192 7.43 4.52 -12.01
CA ALA A 192 7.10 3.24 -11.38
C ALA A 192 6.64 2.21 -12.43
N LEU A 193 5.67 2.54 -13.28
CA LEU A 193 5.15 1.65 -14.33
C LEU A 193 6.24 1.22 -15.32
N GLN A 194 7.07 2.15 -15.77
CA GLN A 194 8.20 1.87 -16.65
C GLN A 194 9.22 0.91 -16.00
N TRP A 195 9.49 1.10 -14.72
CA TRP A 195 10.38 0.21 -13.98
C TRP A 195 9.78 -1.18 -13.81
N MET A 196 8.51 -1.29 -13.43
CA MET A 196 7.80 -2.56 -13.31
C MET A 196 7.88 -3.35 -14.62
N ARG A 197 7.58 -2.70 -15.76
CA ARG A 197 7.69 -3.30 -17.09
C ARG A 197 9.10 -3.78 -17.41
N ARG A 198 10.13 -2.94 -17.18
CA ARG A 198 11.54 -3.32 -17.41
C ARG A 198 11.98 -4.47 -16.52
N ARG A 199 11.32 -4.68 -15.41
CA ARG A 199 11.57 -5.81 -14.50
C ARG A 199 10.70 -7.04 -14.82
N GLY A 200 9.95 -7.04 -15.93
CA GLY A 200 9.18 -8.17 -16.41
C GLY A 200 7.76 -8.28 -15.84
N ALA A 201 7.23 -7.23 -15.22
CA ALA A 201 5.83 -7.19 -14.89
C ALA A 201 4.99 -6.92 -16.15
N SER A 202 3.86 -7.62 -16.29
CA SER A 202 2.88 -7.41 -17.35
C SER A 202 1.68 -6.59 -16.87
N VAL A 203 1.43 -6.57 -15.56
CA VAL A 203 0.34 -5.82 -14.93
C VAL A 203 0.89 -4.98 -13.79
N GLY A 204 0.44 -3.74 -13.68
CA GLY A 204 0.69 -2.84 -12.55
C GLY A 204 -0.58 -2.66 -11.71
N TRP A 205 -0.48 -2.79 -10.40
CA TRP A 205 -1.56 -2.64 -9.45
C TRP A 205 -1.37 -1.42 -8.58
N VAL A 206 -2.48 -0.77 -8.23
CA VAL A 206 -2.54 0.26 -7.19
C VAL A 206 -3.90 0.18 -6.50
N ASN A 207 -3.94 0.53 -5.23
CA ASN A 207 -5.19 0.80 -4.54
C ASN A 207 -5.22 2.23 -4.00
N THR A 208 -6.43 2.76 -3.80
CA THR A 208 -6.65 4.06 -3.19
C THR A 208 -8.00 4.08 -2.48
N GLN A 209 -8.09 4.84 -1.41
CA GLN A 209 -9.35 5.04 -0.69
C GLN A 209 -10.44 5.57 -1.62
N GLU A 210 -11.68 5.12 -1.45
CA GLU A 210 -12.82 5.61 -2.26
C GLU A 210 -13.01 7.12 -2.13
N ALA A 211 -12.75 7.67 -0.96
CA ALA A 211 -12.81 9.11 -0.72
C ALA A 211 -11.69 9.90 -1.42
N ASN A 212 -10.61 9.25 -1.88
CA ASN A 212 -9.46 9.91 -2.52
C ASN A 212 -9.69 10.09 -4.03
N SER A 213 -10.65 10.93 -4.40
CA SER A 213 -11.00 11.22 -5.79
C SER A 213 -9.83 11.77 -6.61
N ARG A 214 -8.90 12.50 -5.98
CA ARG A 214 -7.70 13.04 -6.63
C ARG A 214 -6.76 11.92 -7.08
N ALA A 215 -6.48 10.96 -6.23
CA ALA A 215 -5.64 9.81 -6.58
C ALA A 215 -6.32 8.94 -7.65
N LEU A 216 -7.63 8.70 -7.51
CA LEU A 216 -8.42 7.97 -8.50
C LEU A 216 -8.29 8.62 -9.88
N ALA A 217 -8.57 9.93 -9.99
CA ALA A 217 -8.47 10.69 -11.24
C ALA A 217 -7.05 10.65 -11.83
N LEU A 218 -6.01 10.71 -10.99
CA LEU A 218 -4.61 10.57 -11.43
C LEU A 218 -4.37 9.20 -12.07
N TYR A 219 -4.79 8.12 -11.42
CA TYR A 219 -4.56 6.77 -11.93
C TYR A 219 -5.35 6.50 -13.20
N GLU A 220 -6.62 6.90 -13.27
CA GLU A 220 -7.45 6.77 -14.48
C GLU A 220 -6.85 7.56 -15.66
N HIS A 221 -6.40 8.79 -15.43
CA HIS A 221 -5.71 9.61 -16.43
C HIS A 221 -4.44 8.94 -16.96
N LEU A 222 -3.75 8.18 -16.13
CA LEU A 222 -2.53 7.43 -16.49
C LEU A 222 -2.83 6.04 -17.09
N GLY A 223 -4.10 5.70 -17.32
CA GLY A 223 -4.51 4.49 -18.01
C GLY A 223 -4.77 3.29 -17.11
N PHE A 224 -4.79 3.48 -15.80
CA PHE A 224 -5.31 2.45 -14.90
C PHE A 224 -6.82 2.30 -15.09
N ARG A 225 -7.31 1.10 -14.89
CA ARG A 225 -8.73 0.78 -14.94
C ARG A 225 -9.14 0.06 -13.65
N PRO A 226 -10.38 0.26 -13.18
CA PRO A 226 -10.89 -0.48 -12.04
C PRO A 226 -10.75 -2.00 -12.26
N ALA A 227 -10.41 -2.71 -11.19
CA ALA A 227 -10.49 -4.16 -11.14
C ALA A 227 -11.96 -4.60 -10.92
N ASP A 228 -12.21 -5.90 -11.03
CA ASP A 228 -13.56 -6.45 -10.93
C ASP A 228 -14.10 -6.47 -9.49
N HIS A 229 -13.29 -6.11 -8.51
CA HIS A 229 -13.65 -6.04 -7.10
C HIS A 229 -12.89 -4.93 -6.38
N HIS A 230 -13.44 -4.50 -5.25
CA HIS A 230 -12.83 -3.56 -4.31
C HIS A 230 -12.09 -4.32 -3.22
N LEU A 231 -11.20 -3.63 -2.52
CA LEU A 231 -10.59 -4.15 -1.30
C LEU A 231 -11.25 -3.47 -0.09
N THR A 232 -11.25 -4.17 1.04
CA THR A 232 -11.81 -3.65 2.28
C THR A 232 -10.81 -3.80 3.41
N VAL A 233 -10.62 -2.75 4.18
CA VAL A 233 -9.94 -2.79 5.48
C VAL A 233 -11.00 -2.97 6.54
N LEU A 234 -10.84 -3.96 7.40
CA LEU A 234 -11.77 -4.24 8.49
C LEU A 234 -11.08 -4.02 9.83
N ALA A 235 -11.88 -3.75 10.85
CA ALA A 235 -11.40 -3.58 12.20
C ALA A 235 -12.31 -4.30 13.19
N ARG A 236 -11.76 -4.70 14.33
CA ARG A 236 -12.49 -5.29 15.44
C ARG A 236 -11.78 -5.08 16.76
N ALA A 237 -12.53 -4.77 17.82
CA ALA A 237 -12.02 -4.86 19.18
C ALA A 237 -11.63 -6.31 19.51
N VAL A 238 -10.60 -6.47 20.32
CA VAL A 238 -10.09 -7.80 20.74
C VAL A 238 -11.06 -8.49 21.69
N ARG A 239 -11.75 -7.72 22.53
CA ARG A 239 -12.73 -8.20 23.51
C ARG A 239 -14.15 -8.18 22.98
#